data_8067ca6201a74c43952d51769c4b4f61
#
_entry.id   8067ca6201a74c43952d51769c4b4f61
#
_cell.length_a   1.000
_cell.length_b   1.000
_cell.length_c   1.000
_cell.angle_alpha   90.00
_cell.angle_beta   90.00
_cell.angle_gamma   90.00
#
_symmetry.space_group_name_H-M   'P 1'
#
loop_
_entity.id
_entity.type
_entity.pdbx_description
1 polymer ?
#
loop_
_entity_poly.entity_id
_entity_poly.type
_entity_poly.pdbx_seq_one_letter_code
_entity_poly.pdbx_strand_id
1 'polypeptide(L)'
;MHISLCACLAVLLCSSALAAETATLAKELELFRPHLGKTWRGEFKNSTPDRPVVDISRWERALNGQAIRVLHSVNDGAYGGESIIRWDKEKASLVFHYFTTAGFMTTGTMTFSDGKLTSHEKVSGSANGVTEVRATSEFRADGTLYVKAEYLKNGEWSPGRETTYREQPKAEVKFK
;
A
#
# COMPACT_ATOMS: atom_id res chain seq x y z
N MET A 1 -60.33 -11.90 -9.21
CA MET A 1 -59.43 -11.09 -10.04
C MET A 1 -58.33 -10.56 -9.12
N HIS A 2 -57.27 -11.34 -8.94
CA HIS A 2 -56.14 -10.96 -8.10
C HIS A 2 -54.94 -10.76 -9.02
N ILE A 3 -54.51 -9.51 -9.11
CA ILE A 3 -53.34 -9.12 -9.88
C ILE A 3 -52.13 -9.25 -8.91
N SER A 4 -51.25 -10.18 -9.24
CA SER A 4 -50.00 -10.41 -8.58
C SER A 4 -48.99 -9.34 -9.01
N LEU A 5 -48.53 -8.51 -8.08
CA LEU A 5 -47.47 -7.53 -8.32
C LEU A 5 -46.15 -8.15 -7.84
N CYS A 6 -45.43 -8.75 -8.77
CA CYS A 6 -44.08 -9.23 -8.55
C CYS A 6 -43.17 -8.48 -9.52
N ALA A 7 -42.49 -7.43 -9.06
CA ALA A 7 -41.54 -6.71 -9.88
C ALA A 7 -40.36 -6.20 -9.06
N CYS A 8 -39.19 -6.68 -9.46
CA CYS A 8 -37.90 -5.99 -9.47
C CYS A 8 -37.24 -5.57 -8.13
N LEU A 9 -36.44 -6.49 -7.61
CA LEU A 9 -35.31 -6.12 -6.76
C LEU A 9 -34.05 -6.88 -7.23
N ALA A 10 -33.47 -6.46 -8.31
CA ALA A 10 -32.17 -6.93 -8.76
C ALA A 10 -31.58 -5.90 -9.72
N VAL A 11 -30.87 -4.90 -9.23
CA VAL A 11 -29.77 -4.18 -9.90
C VAL A 11 -29.24 -3.11 -8.94
N LEU A 12 -28.30 -3.41 -8.07
CA LEU A 12 -27.59 -2.38 -7.29
C LEU A 12 -26.20 -2.82 -6.79
N LEU A 13 -25.59 -3.84 -7.38
CA LEU A 13 -24.25 -4.30 -6.92
C LEU A 13 -23.09 -4.03 -7.89
N CYS A 14 -23.32 -3.33 -9.00
CA CYS A 14 -22.27 -3.09 -10.02
C CYS A 14 -21.68 -1.68 -10.03
N SER A 15 -22.16 -0.74 -9.18
CA SER A 15 -21.83 0.68 -9.32
C SER A 15 -20.52 1.10 -8.64
N SER A 16 -20.02 0.36 -7.66
CA SER A 16 -18.86 0.81 -6.86
C SER A 16 -17.51 0.56 -7.54
N ALA A 17 -17.37 -0.48 -8.32
CA ALA A 17 -16.12 -0.77 -9.02
C ALA A 17 -15.86 0.19 -10.18
N LEU A 18 -16.90 0.50 -10.96
CA LEU A 18 -16.81 1.45 -12.09
C LEU A 18 -16.51 2.87 -11.62
N ALA A 19 -17.05 3.29 -10.47
CA ALA A 19 -16.82 4.63 -9.92
C ALA A 19 -15.38 4.85 -9.44
N ALA A 20 -14.69 3.79 -9.01
CA ALA A 20 -13.28 3.88 -8.61
C ALA A 20 -12.34 4.03 -9.83
N GLU A 21 -12.67 3.41 -10.95
CA GLU A 21 -11.87 3.43 -12.18
C GLU A 21 -11.93 4.78 -12.90
N THR A 22 -13.04 5.50 -12.77
CA THR A 22 -13.27 6.83 -13.40
C THR A 22 -12.93 8.01 -12.49
N ALA A 23 -12.62 7.77 -11.21
CA ALA A 23 -12.31 8.84 -10.27
C ALA A 23 -11.03 9.59 -10.67
N THR A 24 -11.07 10.92 -10.65
CA THR A 24 -9.94 11.79 -10.98
C THR A 24 -8.74 11.49 -10.08
N LEU A 25 -7.56 11.40 -10.69
CA LEU A 25 -6.28 11.21 -10.01
C LEU A 25 -5.27 12.20 -10.60
N ALA A 26 -4.38 12.73 -9.80
CA ALA A 26 -3.28 13.54 -10.29
C ALA A 26 -2.41 12.72 -11.26
N LYS A 27 -1.97 13.33 -12.35
CA LYS A 27 -1.25 12.67 -13.45
C LYS A 27 -0.06 11.83 -12.95
N GLU A 28 0.69 12.36 -12.02
CA GLU A 28 1.90 11.74 -11.47
C GLU A 28 1.59 10.54 -10.55
N LEU A 29 0.30 10.38 -10.14
CA LEU A 29 -0.16 9.28 -9.32
C LEU A 29 -0.83 8.17 -10.15
N GLU A 30 -0.98 8.33 -11.46
CA GLU A 30 -1.67 7.36 -12.34
C GLU A 30 -1.03 5.97 -12.32
N LEU A 31 0.28 5.88 -12.07
CA LEU A 31 0.97 4.59 -11.92
C LEU A 31 0.37 3.70 -10.80
N PHE A 32 -0.29 4.29 -9.80
CA PHE A 32 -0.92 3.56 -8.70
C PHE A 32 -2.36 3.13 -9.00
N ARG A 33 -2.98 3.61 -10.08
CA ARG A 33 -4.39 3.35 -10.41
C ARG A 33 -4.76 1.85 -10.37
N PRO A 34 -3.96 0.92 -10.91
CA PRO A 34 -4.29 -0.51 -10.86
C PRO A 34 -4.41 -1.09 -9.45
N HIS A 35 -3.88 -0.39 -8.43
CA HIS A 35 -3.83 -0.84 -7.04
C HIS A 35 -4.93 -0.22 -6.17
N LEU A 36 -5.57 0.87 -6.66
CA LEU A 36 -6.55 1.63 -5.87
C LEU A 36 -7.87 0.87 -5.67
N GLY A 37 -8.48 1.06 -4.51
CA GLY A 37 -9.71 0.39 -4.10
C GLY A 37 -9.55 -1.08 -3.75
N LYS A 38 -8.33 -1.60 -3.79
CA LYS A 38 -8.00 -3.00 -3.59
C LYS A 38 -7.30 -3.26 -2.27
N THR A 39 -7.45 -4.48 -1.80
CA THR A 39 -6.73 -5.02 -0.64
C THR A 39 -5.77 -6.10 -1.12
N TRP A 40 -4.57 -6.08 -0.59
CA TRP A 40 -3.45 -6.90 -0.98
C TRP A 40 -2.94 -7.69 0.22
N ARG A 41 -2.62 -8.97 0.01
CA ARG A 41 -1.99 -9.83 1.00
C ARG A 41 -0.60 -10.21 0.53
N GLY A 42 0.40 -9.96 1.37
CA GLY A 42 1.77 -10.37 1.16
C GLY A 42 2.26 -11.24 2.31
N GLU A 43 3.02 -12.28 1.98
CA GLU A 43 3.71 -13.10 2.96
C GLU A 43 5.20 -12.83 2.86
N PHE A 44 5.84 -12.54 3.99
CA PHE A 44 7.26 -12.21 3.99
C PHE A 44 8.08 -13.46 3.71
N LYS A 45 9.18 -13.30 3.02
CA LYS A 45 10.08 -14.41 2.63
C LYS A 45 10.61 -15.23 3.81
N ASN A 46 10.73 -14.61 4.97
CA ASN A 46 11.14 -15.26 6.22
C ASN A 46 9.96 -15.84 7.03
N SER A 47 8.76 -15.84 6.49
CA SER A 47 7.58 -16.48 7.07
C SER A 47 7.76 -17.99 7.09
N THR A 48 7.34 -18.62 8.19
CA THR A 48 7.29 -20.07 8.32
C THR A 48 5.92 -20.50 8.82
N PRO A 49 5.48 -21.77 8.62
CA PRO A 49 4.20 -22.24 9.15
C PRO A 49 4.01 -21.98 10.64
N ASP A 50 5.08 -22.12 11.44
CA ASP A 50 5.06 -21.91 12.89
C ASP A 50 5.14 -20.45 13.30
N ARG A 51 5.67 -19.59 12.43
CA ARG A 51 5.80 -18.16 12.64
C ARG A 51 5.48 -17.40 11.34
N PRO A 52 4.19 -17.35 11.00
CA PRO A 52 3.77 -16.62 9.80
C PRO A 52 3.97 -15.11 9.99
N VAL A 53 4.47 -14.46 8.94
CA VAL A 53 4.56 -13.00 8.85
C VAL A 53 3.80 -12.57 7.61
N VAL A 54 2.57 -12.13 7.84
CA VAL A 54 1.62 -11.76 6.80
C VAL A 54 1.28 -10.29 6.95
N ASP A 55 1.41 -9.56 5.84
CA ASP A 55 1.00 -8.16 5.74
C ASP A 55 -0.24 -8.03 4.87
N ILE A 56 -1.22 -7.29 5.34
CA ILE A 56 -2.40 -6.88 4.58
C ILE A 56 -2.27 -5.38 4.33
N SER A 57 -2.39 -4.96 3.08
CA SER A 57 -2.39 -3.54 2.73
C SER A 57 -3.59 -3.17 1.88
N ARG A 58 -4.12 -1.97 2.12
CA ARG A 58 -5.22 -1.38 1.36
C ARG A 58 -4.79 -0.05 0.77
N TRP A 59 -5.02 0.10 -0.53
CA TRP A 59 -4.63 1.26 -1.30
C TRP A 59 -5.87 2.07 -1.67
N GLU A 60 -5.86 3.36 -1.35
CA GLU A 60 -7.02 4.22 -1.50
C GLU A 60 -6.65 5.54 -2.17
N ARG A 61 -7.57 6.03 -2.99
CA ARG A 61 -7.53 7.41 -3.47
C ARG A 61 -7.84 8.36 -2.32
N ALA A 62 -7.04 9.38 -2.12
CA ALA A 62 -7.21 10.36 -1.04
C ALA A 62 -7.16 11.80 -1.59
N LEU A 63 -7.63 12.75 -0.77
CA LEU A 63 -7.57 14.20 -1.03
C LEU A 63 -8.04 14.55 -2.46
N ASN A 64 -9.22 14.08 -2.85
CA ASN A 64 -9.79 14.28 -4.19
C ASN A 64 -8.87 13.85 -5.34
N GLY A 65 -8.00 12.84 -5.10
CA GLY A 65 -7.05 12.32 -6.08
C GLY A 65 -5.71 13.05 -6.11
N GLN A 66 -5.46 13.96 -5.17
CA GLN A 66 -4.16 14.61 -5.01
C GLN A 66 -3.17 13.79 -4.17
N ALA A 67 -3.63 12.68 -3.58
CA ALA A 67 -2.81 11.75 -2.82
C ALA A 67 -3.33 10.32 -2.92
N ILE A 68 -2.44 9.39 -2.60
CA ILE A 68 -2.74 7.99 -2.33
C ILE A 68 -2.56 7.75 -0.84
N ARG A 69 -3.50 7.08 -0.23
CA ARG A 69 -3.43 6.55 1.13
C ARG A 69 -3.16 5.05 1.07
N VAL A 70 -2.18 4.58 1.82
CA VAL A 70 -1.90 3.15 1.97
C VAL A 70 -1.97 2.80 3.44
N LEU A 71 -2.94 1.99 3.80
CA LEU A 71 -3.06 1.38 5.12
C LEU A 71 -2.44 0.00 5.07
N HIS A 72 -1.73 -0.42 6.11
CA HIS A 72 -1.29 -1.80 6.20
C HIS A 72 -1.22 -2.31 7.64
N SER A 73 -1.31 -3.62 7.79
CA SER A 73 -1.13 -4.29 9.08
C SER A 73 -0.52 -5.66 8.94
N VAL A 74 0.43 -5.95 9.82
CA VAL A 74 1.12 -7.23 9.92
C VAL A 74 0.47 -8.06 11.04
N ASN A 75 0.22 -9.35 10.76
CA ASN A 75 -0.27 -10.32 11.74
C ASN A 75 -1.45 -9.79 12.58
N ASP A 76 -2.54 -9.43 11.89
CA ASP A 76 -3.79 -8.96 12.52
C ASP A 76 -3.60 -7.73 13.43
N GLY A 77 -2.72 -6.81 13.05
CA GLY A 77 -2.51 -5.54 13.75
C GLY A 77 -1.45 -5.58 14.86
N ALA A 78 -0.62 -6.62 14.93
CA ALA A 78 0.55 -6.63 15.81
C ALA A 78 1.54 -5.50 15.47
N TYR A 79 1.58 -5.10 14.19
CA TYR A 79 2.27 -3.93 13.67
C TYR A 79 1.52 -3.39 12.47
N GLY A 80 1.62 -2.12 12.18
CA GLY A 80 1.03 -1.54 11.00
C GLY A 80 1.23 -0.04 10.93
N GLY A 81 0.59 0.57 9.93
CA GLY A 81 0.67 2.01 9.77
C GLY A 81 -0.08 2.51 8.54
N GLU A 82 0.12 3.80 8.30
CA GLU A 82 -0.52 4.55 7.23
C GLU A 82 0.51 5.38 6.49
N SER A 83 0.49 5.30 5.16
CA SER A 83 1.28 6.18 4.30
C SER A 83 0.38 7.12 3.51
N ILE A 84 0.81 8.38 3.38
CA ILE A 84 0.24 9.33 2.44
C ILE A 84 1.30 9.66 1.39
N ILE A 85 1.01 9.34 0.12
CA ILE A 85 1.87 9.55 -1.03
C ILE A 85 1.26 10.67 -1.87
N ARG A 86 2.06 11.66 -2.26
CA ARG A 86 1.64 12.76 -3.13
C ARG A 86 2.75 13.20 -4.07
N TRP A 87 2.39 13.95 -5.09
CA TRP A 87 3.35 14.67 -5.92
C TRP A 87 3.79 15.96 -5.24
N ASP A 88 5.09 16.20 -5.17
CA ASP A 88 5.69 17.45 -4.73
C ASP A 88 6.18 18.22 -5.95
N LYS A 89 5.52 19.36 -6.27
CA LYS A 89 5.83 20.16 -7.46
C LYS A 89 7.19 20.83 -7.37
N GLU A 90 7.61 21.22 -6.17
CA GLU A 90 8.90 21.89 -5.96
C GLU A 90 10.07 20.91 -6.14
N LYS A 91 9.90 19.69 -5.66
CA LYS A 91 10.89 18.63 -5.78
C LYS A 91 10.81 17.86 -7.08
N ALA A 92 9.74 18.07 -7.88
CA ALA A 92 9.41 17.28 -9.05
C ALA A 92 9.50 15.77 -8.78
N SER A 93 8.96 15.32 -7.67
CA SER A 93 9.09 13.95 -7.17
C SER A 93 7.86 13.51 -6.38
N LEU A 94 7.60 12.21 -6.36
CA LEU A 94 6.70 11.61 -5.40
C LEU A 94 7.35 11.68 -4.01
N VAL A 95 6.59 12.16 -3.04
CA VAL A 95 6.97 12.20 -1.63
C VAL A 95 5.96 11.45 -0.79
N PHE A 96 6.39 10.91 0.32
CA PHE A 96 5.49 10.24 1.25
C PHE A 96 5.87 10.46 2.71
N HIS A 97 4.86 10.28 3.56
CA HIS A 97 4.99 10.19 5.00
C HIS A 97 4.35 8.88 5.42
N TYR A 98 5.03 8.12 6.24
CA TYR A 98 4.53 6.87 6.81
C TYR A 98 4.53 6.96 8.32
N PHE A 99 3.38 6.73 8.93
CA PHE A 99 3.15 6.73 10.38
C PHE A 99 2.90 5.30 10.84
N THR A 100 3.46 4.92 11.98
CA THR A 100 3.41 3.54 12.47
C THR A 100 2.73 3.40 13.81
N THR A 101 2.15 2.23 14.06
CA THR A 101 1.62 1.86 15.37
C THR A 101 2.70 1.70 16.44
N ALA A 102 3.98 1.61 16.04
CA ALA A 102 5.13 1.55 16.94
C ALA A 102 5.66 2.93 17.37
N GLY A 103 4.99 4.04 16.96
CA GLY A 103 5.29 5.40 17.40
C GLY A 103 6.45 6.07 16.67
N PHE A 104 7.06 5.45 15.67
CA PHE A 104 8.00 6.11 14.78
C PHE A 104 7.34 6.50 13.45
N MET A 105 7.96 7.37 12.71
CA MET A 105 7.53 7.76 11.37
C MET A 105 8.70 7.75 10.38
N THR A 106 8.37 7.65 9.10
CA THR A 106 9.34 7.87 8.04
C THR A 106 8.87 8.93 7.06
N THR A 107 9.80 9.60 6.40
CA THR A 107 9.56 10.51 5.29
C THR A 107 10.51 10.17 4.16
N GLY A 108 10.03 10.21 2.92
CA GLY A 108 10.88 9.84 1.81
C GLY A 108 10.39 10.33 0.47
N THR A 109 11.16 9.98 -0.54
CA THR A 109 10.87 10.21 -1.96
C THR A 109 10.74 8.89 -2.69
N MET A 110 10.02 8.92 -3.82
CA MET A 110 9.90 7.78 -4.71
C MET A 110 10.17 8.20 -6.15
N THR A 111 10.83 7.33 -6.89
CA THR A 111 11.08 7.49 -8.33
C THR A 111 10.59 6.26 -9.07
N PHE A 112 9.88 6.47 -10.18
CA PHE A 112 9.42 5.39 -11.04
C PHE A 112 10.21 5.39 -12.34
N SER A 113 10.88 4.29 -12.64
CA SER A 113 11.62 4.05 -13.88
C SER A 113 11.64 2.56 -14.20
N ASP A 114 11.54 2.22 -15.48
CA ASP A 114 11.66 0.86 -16.00
C ASP A 114 10.75 -0.17 -15.30
N GLY A 115 9.49 0.25 -15.01
CA GLY A 115 8.51 -0.60 -14.34
C GLY A 115 8.75 -0.81 -12.85
N LYS A 116 9.72 -0.10 -12.26
CA LYS A 116 10.07 -0.19 -10.84
C LYS A 116 9.85 1.13 -10.14
N LEU A 117 9.31 1.06 -8.95
CA LEU A 117 9.22 2.16 -8.01
C LEU A 117 10.31 1.97 -6.95
N THR A 118 11.25 2.91 -6.89
CA THR A 118 12.27 2.93 -5.84
C THR A 118 11.91 3.99 -4.81
N SER A 119 12.07 3.69 -3.54
CA SER A 119 11.90 4.64 -2.44
C SER A 119 13.16 4.74 -1.60
N HIS A 120 13.38 5.93 -1.06
CA HIS A 120 14.39 6.20 -0.04
C HIS A 120 13.75 7.05 1.06
N GLU A 121 13.84 6.60 2.28
CA GLU A 121 13.16 7.18 3.42
C GLU A 121 14.08 7.34 4.63
N LYS A 122 13.88 8.41 5.37
CA LYS A 122 14.52 8.68 6.66
C LYS A 122 13.56 8.29 7.78
N VAL A 123 14.08 7.59 8.77
CA VAL A 123 13.34 7.12 9.94
C VAL A 123 13.52 8.08 11.10
N SER A 124 12.43 8.45 11.77
CA SER A 124 12.40 9.32 12.93
C SER A 124 11.68 8.62 14.08
N GLY A 125 12.30 8.56 15.25
CA GLY A 125 11.71 7.95 16.45
C GLY A 125 11.84 6.42 16.56
N SER A 126 12.63 5.75 15.70
CA SER A 126 12.80 4.29 15.77
C SER A 126 13.67 3.87 16.95
N ALA A 127 13.10 3.04 17.83
CA ALA A 127 13.84 2.43 18.94
C ALA A 127 14.81 1.31 18.50
N ASN A 128 14.68 0.80 17.28
CA ASN A 128 15.48 -0.32 16.76
C ASN A 128 16.79 0.12 16.11
N GLY A 129 17.09 1.42 16.10
CA GLY A 129 18.33 1.99 15.55
C GLY A 129 18.40 2.01 14.02
N VAL A 130 17.30 1.72 13.31
CA VAL A 130 17.20 1.93 11.87
C VAL A 130 17.05 3.42 11.60
N THR A 131 17.92 3.98 10.76
CA THR A 131 17.94 5.42 10.42
C THR A 131 17.39 5.71 9.03
N GLU A 132 17.55 4.77 8.09
CA GLU A 132 17.05 4.89 6.73
C GLU A 132 16.53 3.56 6.22
N VAL A 133 15.61 3.64 5.25
CA VAL A 133 15.10 2.48 4.50
C VAL A 133 15.16 2.83 3.01
N ARG A 134 15.58 1.88 2.20
CA ARG A 134 15.41 1.92 0.75
C ARG A 134 14.63 0.70 0.29
N ALA A 135 13.74 0.89 -0.69
CA ALA A 135 12.97 -0.22 -1.20
C ALA A 135 12.81 -0.13 -2.72
N THR A 136 12.65 -1.29 -3.33
CA THR A 136 12.25 -1.43 -4.73
C THR A 136 10.95 -2.19 -4.77
N SER A 137 9.98 -1.67 -5.54
CA SER A 137 8.70 -2.30 -5.80
C SER A 137 8.53 -2.51 -7.30
N GLU A 138 8.12 -3.70 -7.71
CA GLU A 138 7.86 -4.08 -9.10
C GLU A 138 6.38 -4.42 -9.27
N PHE A 139 5.72 -3.70 -10.18
CA PHE A 139 4.36 -4.03 -10.64
C PHE A 139 4.49 -5.06 -11.77
N ARG A 140 4.24 -6.33 -11.47
CA ARG A 140 4.46 -7.43 -12.39
C ARG A 140 3.28 -7.66 -13.32
N ALA A 141 3.57 -8.20 -14.50
CA ALA A 141 2.55 -8.49 -15.51
C ALA A 141 1.50 -9.53 -15.07
N ASP A 142 1.83 -10.37 -14.08
CA ASP A 142 0.90 -11.34 -13.48
C ASP A 142 -0.05 -10.70 -12.44
N GLY A 143 -0.04 -9.37 -12.33
CA GLY A 143 -0.86 -8.61 -11.39
C GLY A 143 -0.34 -8.62 -9.95
N THR A 144 0.85 -9.15 -9.70
CA THR A 144 1.47 -9.10 -8.36
C THR A 144 2.31 -7.85 -8.16
N LEU A 145 2.48 -7.45 -6.91
CA LEU A 145 3.39 -6.41 -6.48
C LEU A 145 4.52 -7.06 -5.65
N TYR A 146 5.73 -7.08 -6.19
CA TYR A 146 6.91 -7.53 -5.45
C TYR A 146 7.61 -6.36 -4.79
N VAL A 147 7.97 -6.51 -3.52
CA VAL A 147 8.66 -5.49 -2.73
C VAL A 147 9.87 -6.09 -2.03
N LYS A 148 11.00 -5.40 -2.17
CA LYS A 148 12.25 -5.71 -1.45
C LYS A 148 12.77 -4.44 -0.80
N ALA A 149 13.09 -4.51 0.49
CA ALA A 149 13.65 -3.41 1.26
C ALA A 149 15.02 -3.76 1.85
N GLU A 150 15.76 -2.70 2.20
CA GLU A 150 17.01 -2.76 2.95
C GLU A 150 16.97 -1.68 4.03
N TYR A 151 17.61 -1.95 5.16
CA TYR A 151 17.64 -1.07 6.34
C TYR A 151 19.05 -0.61 6.63
N LEU A 152 19.22 0.71 6.83
CA LEU A 152 20.46 1.30 7.33
C LEU A 152 20.42 1.31 8.86
N LYS A 153 21.33 0.59 9.46
CA LYS A 153 21.49 0.53 10.92
C LYS A 153 22.98 0.56 11.28
N ASN A 154 23.34 1.42 12.21
CA ASN A 154 24.75 1.61 12.64
C ASN A 154 25.72 1.90 11.47
N GLY A 155 25.24 2.60 10.43
CA GLY A 155 26.04 2.94 9.25
C GLY A 155 26.14 1.83 8.19
N GLU A 156 25.50 0.68 8.37
CA GLU A 156 25.55 -0.45 7.45
C GLU A 156 24.17 -0.80 6.91
N TRP A 157 24.10 -1.07 5.59
CA TRP A 157 22.91 -1.57 4.94
C TRP A 157 22.79 -3.08 5.11
N SER A 158 21.62 -3.55 5.52
CA SER A 158 21.29 -4.95 5.67
C SER A 158 19.99 -5.31 4.96
N PRO A 159 19.82 -6.57 4.50
CA PRO A 159 18.56 -7.02 3.94
C PRO A 159 17.39 -6.81 4.91
N GLY A 160 16.30 -6.24 4.39
CA GLY A 160 15.05 -6.04 5.10
C GLY A 160 13.95 -7.00 4.65
N ARG A 161 12.71 -6.49 4.64
CA ARG A 161 11.56 -7.28 4.18
C ARG A 161 11.66 -7.57 2.70
N GLU A 162 11.23 -8.78 2.33
CA GLU A 162 11.01 -9.20 0.96
C GLU A 162 9.66 -9.92 0.90
N THR A 163 8.77 -9.48 0.00
CA THR A 163 7.43 -10.03 -0.10
C THR A 163 6.83 -9.86 -1.49
N THR A 164 5.89 -10.74 -1.84
CA THR A 164 5.06 -10.62 -3.04
C THR A 164 3.60 -10.49 -2.61
N TYR A 165 2.98 -9.38 -2.97
CA TYR A 165 1.57 -9.13 -2.70
C TYR A 165 0.70 -9.63 -3.84
N ARG A 166 -0.44 -10.24 -3.48
CA ARG A 166 -1.52 -10.64 -4.37
C ARG A 166 -2.82 -9.99 -3.91
N GLU A 167 -3.68 -9.65 -4.83
CA GLU A 167 -5.00 -9.12 -4.49
C GLU A 167 -5.78 -10.13 -3.65
N GLN A 168 -6.34 -9.67 -2.53
CA GLN A 168 -7.13 -10.46 -1.59
C GLN A 168 -8.35 -9.64 -1.14
N PRO A 169 -9.44 -9.62 -1.90
CA PRO A 169 -10.57 -8.69 -1.68
C PRO A 169 -11.26 -8.82 -0.32
N LYS A 170 -11.17 -10.00 0.32
CA LYS A 170 -11.80 -10.28 1.62
C LYS A 170 -10.89 -10.02 2.81
N ALA A 171 -9.62 -9.67 2.57
CA ALA A 171 -8.70 -9.35 3.65
C ALA A 171 -8.97 -7.93 4.17
N GLU A 172 -8.71 -7.72 5.46
CA GLU A 172 -8.93 -6.45 6.13
C GLU A 172 -7.66 -6.00 6.85
N VAL A 173 -7.35 -4.71 6.71
CA VAL A 173 -6.34 -4.06 7.56
C VAL A 173 -6.92 -3.88 8.94
N LYS A 174 -6.19 -4.29 9.97
CA LYS A 174 -6.61 -4.19 11.37
C LYS A 174 -5.57 -3.43 12.18
N PHE A 175 -6.04 -2.55 13.05
CA PHE A 175 -5.23 -1.91 14.08
C PHE A 175 -5.73 -2.33 15.46
N LYS A 176 -4.82 -2.50 16.41
CA LYS A 176 -5.12 -2.85 17.82
C LYS A 176 -4.85 -1.67 18.73
#